data_44d01b2b8053356a23db2ac9abd3b038
#
_entry.id   44d01b2b8053356a23db2ac9abd3b038
#
_cell.length_a   1.000
_cell.length_b   1.000
_cell.length_c   1.000
_cell.angle_alpha   90.00
_cell.angle_beta   90.00
_cell.angle_gamma   90.00
#
_symmetry.space_group_name_H-M   'P 1'
#
loop_
_entity.id
_entity.type
_entity.pdbx_description
1 polymer ?
#
loop_
_entity_poly.entity_id
_entity_poly.type
_entity_poly.pdbx_seq_one_letter_code
_entity_poly.pdbx_strand_id
1 'polypeptide(L)'
;MAAGGAGLAPAAPADPAPSVTLTGPQVKQVQEQRVPKPAWKVALDYAMDKRGTPYVWGGASERGYDCSGLMLRAYEDAGIELPRTAAEQYGAFSRKIVWKDLKPGDLVFFSNLGHVGMISKPGFMVHSPHTGDVVKEERLSQWRRQAFVGAVRPDPKGVKRWADYTALRKAPAPAMLTATL
;
A
#
# COMPACT_ATOMS: atom_id res chain seq x y z
N MET A 1 39.49 -42.77 53.87
CA MET A 1 38.72 -41.67 53.28
C MET A 1 38.62 -41.94 51.80
N ALA A 2 37.46 -42.38 51.29
CA ALA A 2 37.23 -42.69 49.90
C ALA A 2 36.35 -41.58 49.29
N ALA A 3 36.90 -40.91 48.33
CA ALA A 3 36.19 -39.91 47.58
C ALA A 3 35.41 -40.56 46.36
N GLY A 4 34.08 -40.56 46.48
CA GLY A 4 33.19 -41.05 45.39
C GLY A 4 33.09 -40.04 44.27
N GLY A 5 33.57 -40.42 43.11
CA GLY A 5 33.35 -39.68 41.87
C GLY A 5 31.97 -40.00 41.30
N ALA A 6 31.07 -39.00 41.23
CA ALA A 6 29.81 -39.08 40.52
C ALA A 6 30.06 -38.87 39.02
N GLY A 7 29.95 -39.92 38.22
CA GLY A 7 29.99 -39.84 36.76
C GLY A 7 28.70 -39.23 36.21
N LEU A 8 28.82 -38.12 35.48
CA LEU A 8 27.72 -37.61 34.72
C LEU A 8 27.46 -38.53 33.51
N ALA A 9 26.23 -39.00 33.40
CA ALA A 9 25.76 -39.75 32.23
C ALA A 9 25.67 -38.82 31.02
N PRO A 10 26.01 -39.27 29.78
CA PRO A 10 25.87 -38.46 28.60
C PRO A 10 24.40 -38.21 28.32
N ALA A 11 24.07 -36.94 28.00
CA ALA A 11 22.74 -36.55 27.59
C ALA A 11 22.34 -37.26 26.30
N ALA A 12 21.12 -37.80 26.26
CA ALA A 12 20.57 -38.41 25.05
C ALA A 12 20.47 -37.38 23.89
N PRO A 13 20.71 -37.79 22.66
CA PRO A 13 20.54 -36.87 21.50
C PRO A 13 19.10 -36.41 21.45
N ALA A 14 18.90 -35.09 21.30
CA ALA A 14 17.58 -34.50 21.12
C ALA A 14 16.95 -34.99 19.81
N ASP A 15 15.69 -35.42 19.90
CA ASP A 15 14.92 -35.79 18.72
C ASP A 15 14.92 -34.67 17.69
N PRO A 16 15.07 -34.96 16.36
CA PRO A 16 15.00 -33.96 15.34
C PRO A 16 13.59 -33.34 15.32
N ALA A 17 13.55 -32.00 15.36
CA ALA A 17 12.30 -31.26 15.30
C ALA A 17 11.45 -31.70 14.08
N PRO A 18 10.12 -31.81 14.21
CA PRO A 18 9.25 -32.28 13.13
C PRO A 18 9.39 -31.37 11.91
N SER A 19 9.77 -31.97 10.80
CA SER A 19 9.83 -31.27 9.50
C SER A 19 8.42 -30.99 9.02
N VAL A 20 7.98 -29.74 9.06
CA VAL A 20 6.68 -29.32 8.52
C VAL A 20 6.81 -29.16 7.01
N THR A 21 6.26 -30.10 6.25
CA THR A 21 6.14 -29.99 4.80
C THR A 21 4.91 -29.17 4.46
N LEU A 22 5.13 -27.93 3.97
CA LEU A 22 4.03 -27.06 3.52
C LEU A 22 3.54 -27.47 2.13
N THR A 23 2.23 -27.54 1.97
CA THR A 23 1.61 -27.75 0.66
C THR A 23 1.69 -26.48 -0.20
N GLY A 24 1.57 -26.60 -1.53
CA GLY A 24 1.63 -25.44 -2.44
C GLY A 24 0.74 -24.26 -2.05
N PRO A 25 -0.52 -24.45 -1.62
CA PRO A 25 -1.36 -23.37 -1.09
C PRO A 25 -0.83 -22.73 0.21
N GLN A 26 -0.28 -23.53 1.12
CA GLN A 26 0.30 -23.03 2.38
C GLN A 26 1.58 -22.24 2.15
N VAL A 27 2.43 -22.67 1.22
CA VAL A 27 3.62 -21.91 0.80
C VAL A 27 3.21 -20.56 0.22
N LYS A 28 2.15 -20.49 -0.59
CA LYS A 28 1.61 -19.21 -1.11
C LYS A 28 1.12 -18.29 0.02
N GLN A 29 0.38 -18.82 0.99
CA GLN A 29 -0.10 -18.03 2.15
C GLN A 29 1.04 -17.50 3.01
N VAL A 30 2.05 -18.32 3.29
CA VAL A 30 3.23 -17.90 4.07
C VAL A 30 4.05 -16.84 3.32
N GLN A 31 4.16 -16.94 2.00
CA GLN A 31 4.83 -15.92 1.17
C GLN A 31 4.02 -14.62 1.09
N GLU A 32 2.68 -14.68 1.04
CA GLU A 32 1.82 -13.50 1.09
C GLU A 32 1.95 -12.73 2.40
N GLN A 33 2.10 -13.43 3.52
CA GLN A 33 2.33 -12.83 4.84
C GLN A 33 3.73 -12.24 5.03
N ARG A 34 4.72 -12.62 4.20
CA ARG A 34 6.11 -12.16 4.31
C ARG A 34 6.41 -10.86 3.59
N VAL A 35 5.55 -10.40 2.67
CA VAL A 35 5.75 -9.12 1.98
C VAL A 35 4.88 -8.06 2.65
N PRO A 36 5.48 -7.16 3.44
CA PRO A 36 4.73 -6.06 4.06
C PRO A 36 4.00 -5.27 2.98
N LYS A 37 2.74 -4.93 3.25
CA LYS A 37 1.99 -4.04 2.36
C LYS A 37 2.79 -2.76 2.14
N PRO A 38 2.99 -2.29 0.90
CA PRO A 38 3.66 -1.02 0.66
C PRO A 38 2.81 0.14 1.18
N ALA A 39 3.45 1.26 1.53
CA ALA A 39 2.77 2.40 2.14
C ALA A 39 1.61 2.93 1.28
N TRP A 40 1.77 3.00 -0.06
CA TRP A 40 0.70 3.43 -0.95
C TRP A 40 -0.56 2.54 -0.84
N LYS A 41 -0.39 1.24 -0.58
CA LYS A 41 -1.52 0.31 -0.46
C LYS A 41 -2.20 0.44 0.90
N VAL A 42 -1.46 0.66 1.97
CA VAL A 42 -2.00 0.99 3.30
C VAL A 42 -2.82 2.28 3.22
N ALA A 43 -2.24 3.34 2.64
CA ALA A 43 -2.93 4.62 2.44
C ALA A 43 -4.20 4.48 1.60
N LEU A 44 -4.15 3.69 0.53
CA LEU A 44 -5.33 3.45 -0.31
C LEU A 44 -6.41 2.67 0.44
N ASP A 45 -6.04 1.60 1.16
CA ASP A 45 -6.98 0.81 1.96
C ASP A 45 -7.67 1.73 3.00
N TYR A 46 -6.91 2.60 3.69
CA TYR A 46 -7.45 3.62 4.59
C TYR A 46 -8.47 4.55 3.90
N ALA A 47 -8.06 5.19 2.80
CA ALA A 47 -8.94 6.13 2.09
C ALA A 47 -10.23 5.47 1.58
N MET A 48 -10.15 4.21 1.11
CA MET A 48 -11.29 3.43 0.66
C MET A 48 -12.23 3.03 1.81
N ASP A 49 -11.70 2.80 2.99
CA ASP A 49 -12.48 2.51 4.22
C ASP A 49 -13.29 3.73 4.69
N LYS A 50 -12.83 4.95 4.39
CA LYS A 50 -13.52 6.21 4.76
C LYS A 50 -14.65 6.60 3.79
N ARG A 51 -14.98 5.81 2.79
CA ARG A 51 -16.09 6.10 1.89
C ARG A 51 -17.41 6.21 2.67
N GLY A 52 -18.20 7.21 2.31
CA GLY A 52 -19.44 7.57 3.04
C GLY A 52 -19.23 8.61 4.15
N THR A 53 -18.01 8.89 4.57
CA THR A 53 -17.72 9.97 5.53
C THR A 53 -18.01 11.34 4.90
N PRO A 54 -18.73 12.25 5.58
CA PRO A 54 -19.06 13.57 5.04
C PRO A 54 -17.84 14.41 4.66
N TYR A 55 -17.99 15.20 3.60
CA TYR A 55 -17.06 16.30 3.34
C TYR A 55 -17.21 17.39 4.40
N VAL A 56 -16.10 17.79 5.03
CA VAL A 56 -16.04 18.91 5.94
C VAL A 56 -14.84 19.78 5.55
N TRP A 57 -15.08 21.05 5.24
CA TRP A 57 -14.00 21.99 4.93
C TRP A 57 -13.02 22.09 6.11
N GLY A 58 -11.72 21.96 5.85
CA GLY A 58 -10.70 21.91 6.89
C GLY A 58 -10.67 20.60 7.69
N GLY A 59 -11.52 19.64 7.37
CA GLY A 59 -11.64 18.36 8.06
C GLY A 59 -10.50 17.38 7.75
N ALA A 60 -10.03 16.69 8.79
CA ALA A 60 -9.02 15.63 8.69
C ALA A 60 -9.24 14.59 9.81
N SER A 61 -10.49 14.15 10.02
CA SER A 61 -10.84 13.19 11.08
C SER A 61 -12.06 12.35 10.69
N GLU A 62 -12.39 11.35 11.50
CA GLU A 62 -13.57 10.50 11.35
C GLU A 62 -14.91 11.29 11.28
N ARG A 63 -14.94 12.52 11.77
CA ARG A 63 -16.14 13.40 11.71
C ARG A 63 -16.31 14.06 10.33
N GLY A 64 -15.31 14.03 9.49
CA GLY A 64 -15.33 14.56 8.13
C GLY A 64 -13.94 14.89 7.61
N TYR A 65 -13.80 14.82 6.30
CA TYR A 65 -12.58 15.10 5.57
C TYR A 65 -12.82 16.15 4.49
N ASP A 66 -11.86 17.05 4.29
CA ASP A 66 -11.72 17.69 2.99
C ASP A 66 -10.80 16.85 2.07
N CYS A 67 -10.58 17.29 0.84
CA CYS A 67 -9.82 16.53 -0.14
C CYS A 67 -8.39 16.21 0.31
N SER A 68 -7.66 17.20 0.79
CA SER A 68 -6.27 17.06 1.24
C SER A 68 -6.15 16.46 2.63
N GLY A 69 -7.14 16.66 3.51
CA GLY A 69 -7.20 16.05 4.83
C GLY A 69 -7.38 14.54 4.79
N LEU A 70 -8.17 14.04 3.83
CA LEU A 70 -8.27 12.60 3.58
C LEU A 70 -6.91 12.02 3.15
N MET A 71 -6.22 12.66 2.23
CA MET A 71 -4.89 12.23 1.75
C MET A 71 -3.84 12.28 2.85
N LEU A 72 -3.85 13.35 3.66
CA LEU A 72 -2.98 13.51 4.82
C LEU A 72 -3.12 12.29 5.76
N ARG A 73 -4.34 11.99 6.20
CA ARG A 73 -4.56 10.89 7.15
C ARG A 73 -4.28 9.53 6.56
N ALA A 74 -4.62 9.31 5.30
CA ALA A 74 -4.34 8.07 4.62
C ALA A 74 -2.84 7.76 4.54
N TYR A 75 -2.01 8.76 4.21
CA TYR A 75 -0.57 8.56 4.14
C TYR A 75 0.10 8.58 5.52
N GLU A 76 -0.43 9.33 6.49
CA GLU A 76 0.02 9.29 7.89
C GLU A 76 -0.14 7.87 8.48
N ASP A 77 -1.27 7.21 8.24
CA ASP A 77 -1.51 5.82 8.64
C ASP A 77 -0.51 4.85 7.99
N ALA A 78 -0.03 5.20 6.81
CA ALA A 78 0.99 4.46 6.07
C ALA A 78 2.44 4.83 6.44
N GLY A 79 2.64 5.74 7.41
CA GLY A 79 3.96 6.20 7.86
C GLY A 79 4.63 7.20 6.93
N ILE A 80 3.87 7.91 6.08
CA ILE A 80 4.35 8.98 5.20
C ILE A 80 3.64 10.28 5.58
N GLU A 81 4.40 11.27 6.04
CA GLU A 81 3.88 12.59 6.37
C GLU A 81 3.63 13.40 5.08
N LEU A 82 2.44 14.01 5.00
CA LEU A 82 2.07 14.94 3.94
C LEU A 82 1.75 16.30 4.55
N PRO A 83 2.00 17.41 3.83
CA PRO A 83 1.50 18.72 4.21
C PRO A 83 -0.04 18.79 4.25
N ARG A 84 -0.59 19.84 4.89
CA ARG A 84 -2.03 19.96 5.11
C ARG A 84 -2.82 20.25 3.84
N THR A 85 -2.35 21.10 2.98
CA THR A 85 -3.11 21.59 1.82
C THR A 85 -2.73 20.85 0.53
N ALA A 86 -3.65 20.82 -0.45
CA ALA A 86 -3.40 20.18 -1.74
C ALA A 86 -2.20 20.81 -2.48
N ALA A 87 -2.06 22.14 -2.43
CA ALA A 87 -0.96 22.84 -3.07
C ALA A 87 0.40 22.47 -2.45
N GLU A 88 0.48 22.42 -1.12
CA GLU A 88 1.68 21.99 -0.41
C GLU A 88 2.01 20.52 -0.65
N GLN A 89 0.99 19.63 -0.67
CA GLN A 89 1.17 18.20 -1.01
C GLN A 89 1.75 18.04 -2.41
N TYR A 90 1.28 18.83 -3.38
CA TYR A 90 1.86 18.85 -4.72
C TYR A 90 3.30 19.37 -4.71
N GLY A 91 3.56 20.45 -3.98
CA GLY A 91 4.89 21.06 -3.86
C GLY A 91 5.93 20.20 -3.17
N ALA A 92 5.52 19.34 -2.23
CA ALA A 92 6.41 18.49 -1.43
C ALA A 92 7.23 17.47 -2.23
N PHE A 93 6.83 17.16 -3.46
CA PHE A 93 7.50 16.16 -4.30
C PHE A 93 8.06 16.82 -5.57
N SER A 94 9.35 16.70 -5.80
CA SER A 94 10.02 17.25 -7.00
C SER A 94 9.56 16.54 -8.29
N ARG A 95 9.42 15.21 -8.25
CA ARG A 95 9.02 14.42 -9.41
C ARG A 95 7.50 14.45 -9.61
N LYS A 96 7.06 15.00 -10.74
CA LYS A 96 5.67 14.99 -11.16
C LYS A 96 5.38 13.81 -12.08
N ILE A 97 4.16 13.27 -11.96
CA ILE A 97 3.68 12.14 -12.75
C ILE A 97 2.68 12.68 -13.77
N VAL A 98 2.82 12.30 -15.01
CA VAL A 98 1.88 12.65 -16.08
C VAL A 98 0.70 11.67 -16.12
N TRP A 99 -0.41 12.09 -16.72
CA TRP A 99 -1.66 11.33 -16.75
C TRP A 99 -1.53 9.86 -17.18
N LYS A 100 -0.74 9.58 -18.21
CA LYS A 100 -0.55 8.23 -18.76
C LYS A 100 0.20 7.27 -17.83
N ASP A 101 0.96 7.80 -16.87
CA ASP A 101 1.82 7.04 -15.96
C ASP A 101 1.21 6.87 -14.56
N LEU A 102 -0.07 7.26 -14.39
CA LEU A 102 -0.80 7.14 -13.13
C LEU A 102 -0.90 5.68 -12.68
N LYS A 103 -0.67 5.48 -11.38
CA LYS A 103 -0.74 4.17 -10.70
C LYS A 103 -1.50 4.29 -9.39
N PRO A 104 -2.07 3.19 -8.88
CA PRO A 104 -2.70 3.19 -7.56
C PRO A 104 -1.77 3.76 -6.49
N GLY A 105 -2.31 4.61 -5.62
CA GLY A 105 -1.59 5.37 -4.61
C GLY A 105 -1.04 6.73 -5.08
N ASP A 106 -1.05 7.06 -6.38
CA ASP A 106 -0.66 8.40 -6.81
C ASP A 106 -1.70 9.44 -6.37
N LEU A 107 -1.23 10.58 -5.87
CA LEU A 107 -2.07 11.74 -5.61
C LEU A 107 -2.22 12.55 -6.90
N VAL A 108 -3.47 12.77 -7.33
CA VAL A 108 -3.82 13.49 -8.55
C VAL A 108 -4.43 14.84 -8.20
N PHE A 109 -3.96 15.90 -8.86
CA PHE A 109 -4.32 17.27 -8.55
C PHE A 109 -5.07 17.91 -9.72
N PHE A 110 -6.09 18.70 -9.38
CA PHE A 110 -7.01 19.33 -10.32
C PHE A 110 -7.26 20.79 -9.99
N SER A 111 -7.85 21.52 -10.94
CA SER A 111 -8.40 22.86 -10.73
C SER A 111 -7.39 23.82 -10.07
N ASN A 112 -6.23 23.99 -10.69
CA ASN A 112 -5.16 24.83 -10.17
C ASN A 112 -4.74 24.51 -8.71
N LEU A 113 -4.60 23.22 -8.39
CA LEU A 113 -4.28 22.67 -7.06
C LEU A 113 -5.36 22.90 -5.99
N GLY A 114 -6.56 23.26 -6.40
CA GLY A 114 -7.71 23.41 -5.49
C GLY A 114 -8.34 22.09 -5.07
N HIS A 115 -7.95 20.96 -5.69
CA HIS A 115 -8.48 19.65 -5.38
C HIS A 115 -7.45 18.55 -5.55
N VAL A 116 -7.54 17.51 -4.69
CA VAL A 116 -6.71 16.32 -4.73
C VAL A 116 -7.53 15.06 -4.49
N GLY A 117 -7.14 13.97 -5.15
CA GLY A 117 -7.63 12.61 -4.90
C GLY A 117 -6.49 11.61 -5.01
N MET A 118 -6.73 10.35 -4.64
CA MET A 118 -5.78 9.26 -4.77
C MET A 118 -6.27 8.27 -5.82
N ILE A 119 -5.40 7.88 -6.76
CA ILE A 119 -5.72 6.80 -7.70
C ILE A 119 -5.98 5.50 -6.95
N SER A 120 -7.17 4.96 -7.11
CA SER A 120 -7.59 3.69 -6.50
C SER A 120 -7.28 2.49 -7.40
N LYS A 121 -7.58 2.62 -8.67
CA LYS A 121 -7.31 1.64 -9.74
C LYS A 121 -7.24 2.37 -11.09
N PRO A 122 -6.83 1.72 -12.17
CA PRO A 122 -6.82 2.36 -13.49
C PRO A 122 -8.16 3.02 -13.82
N GLY A 123 -8.13 4.33 -14.07
CA GLY A 123 -9.30 5.13 -14.43
C GLY A 123 -10.22 5.54 -13.27
N PHE A 124 -9.84 5.32 -12.01
CA PHE A 124 -10.62 5.70 -10.84
C PHE A 124 -9.75 6.38 -9.77
N MET A 125 -10.37 7.21 -8.95
CA MET A 125 -9.77 7.82 -7.77
C MET A 125 -10.73 7.75 -6.57
N VAL A 126 -10.18 7.74 -5.37
CA VAL A 126 -10.92 8.01 -4.12
C VAL A 126 -10.62 9.43 -3.67
N HIS A 127 -11.65 10.16 -3.28
CA HIS A 127 -11.52 11.56 -2.83
C HIS A 127 -12.67 11.99 -1.93
N SER A 128 -12.50 13.12 -1.25
CA SER A 128 -13.57 13.87 -0.59
C SER A 128 -13.88 15.10 -1.45
N PRO A 129 -15.05 15.18 -2.15
CA PRO A 129 -15.26 16.12 -3.26
C PRO A 129 -15.47 17.57 -2.83
N HIS A 130 -16.57 17.86 -2.13
CA HIS A 130 -17.04 19.19 -1.75
C HIS A 130 -18.15 19.12 -0.70
N THR A 131 -18.51 20.26 -0.12
CA THR A 131 -19.62 20.39 0.84
C THR A 131 -20.91 19.80 0.28
N GLY A 132 -21.61 19.00 1.09
CA GLY A 132 -22.83 18.31 0.73
C GLY A 132 -22.61 16.94 0.09
N ASP A 133 -21.36 16.51 -0.10
CA ASP A 133 -21.00 15.19 -0.61
C ASP A 133 -20.22 14.38 0.45
N VAL A 134 -19.88 13.14 0.11
CA VAL A 134 -19.15 12.22 0.97
C VAL A 134 -17.87 11.72 0.29
N VAL A 135 -16.96 11.16 1.06
CA VAL A 135 -15.81 10.42 0.52
C VAL A 135 -16.33 9.31 -0.38
N LYS A 136 -15.82 9.23 -1.60
CA LYS A 136 -16.26 8.25 -2.60
C LYS A 136 -15.16 7.87 -3.58
N GLU A 137 -15.33 6.71 -4.22
CA GLU A 137 -14.58 6.35 -5.42
C GLU A 137 -15.31 6.91 -6.64
N GLU A 138 -14.61 7.61 -7.50
CA GLU A 138 -15.13 8.24 -8.71
C GLU A 138 -14.30 7.86 -9.93
N ARG A 139 -14.98 7.67 -11.07
CA ARG A 139 -14.30 7.47 -12.35
C ARG A 139 -13.65 8.77 -12.83
N LEU A 140 -12.41 8.68 -13.31
CA LEU A 140 -11.70 9.79 -13.95
C LEU A 140 -12.34 10.10 -15.32
N SER A 141 -13.25 11.06 -15.33
CA SER A 141 -13.97 11.51 -16.52
C SER A 141 -13.08 12.37 -17.44
N GLN A 142 -13.57 12.66 -18.62
CA GLN A 142 -12.90 13.60 -19.54
C GLN A 142 -12.76 14.99 -18.91
N TRP A 143 -13.74 15.45 -18.15
CA TRP A 143 -13.67 16.71 -17.40
C TRP A 143 -12.50 16.69 -16.38
N ARG A 144 -12.33 15.60 -15.64
CA ARG A 144 -11.19 15.45 -14.71
C ARG A 144 -9.86 15.52 -15.46
N ARG A 145 -9.79 14.93 -16.64
CA ARG A 145 -8.58 14.99 -17.47
C ARG A 145 -8.26 16.41 -17.93
N GLN A 146 -9.26 17.21 -18.28
CA GLN A 146 -9.07 18.61 -18.66
C GLN A 146 -8.63 19.49 -17.48
N ALA A 147 -9.14 19.21 -16.28
CA ALA A 147 -8.79 19.93 -15.05
C ALA A 147 -7.49 19.45 -14.40
N PHE A 148 -6.84 18.40 -14.93
CA PHE A 148 -5.64 17.80 -14.38
C PHE A 148 -4.43 18.73 -14.46
N VAL A 149 -3.79 18.97 -13.31
CA VAL A 149 -2.57 19.78 -13.18
C VAL A 149 -1.32 18.91 -13.20
N GLY A 150 -1.40 17.76 -12.54
CA GLY A 150 -0.29 16.83 -12.38
C GLY A 150 -0.58 15.83 -11.28
N ALA A 151 0.36 14.93 -11.06
CA ALA A 151 0.28 13.98 -9.95
C ALA A 151 1.65 13.81 -9.26
N VAL A 152 1.63 13.29 -8.03
CA VAL A 152 2.84 12.91 -7.31
C VAL A 152 2.70 11.48 -6.79
N ARG A 153 3.83 10.83 -6.53
CA ARG A 153 3.89 9.46 -6.01
C ARG A 153 4.61 9.44 -4.67
N PRO A 154 3.88 9.46 -3.53
CA PRO A 154 4.51 9.51 -2.21
C PRO A 154 5.36 8.27 -1.89
N ASP A 155 4.97 7.09 -2.39
CA ASP A 155 5.71 5.81 -2.20
C ASP A 155 6.22 5.20 -3.52
N PRO A 156 7.21 5.81 -4.18
CA PRO A 156 7.73 5.29 -5.44
C PRO A 156 8.43 3.93 -5.31
N LYS A 157 9.08 3.70 -4.16
CA LYS A 157 9.77 2.43 -3.86
C LYS A 157 8.77 1.29 -3.64
N GLY A 158 7.69 1.56 -2.90
CA GLY A 158 6.62 0.59 -2.66
C GLY A 158 5.87 0.22 -3.93
N VAL A 159 5.57 1.20 -4.79
CA VAL A 159 4.93 0.94 -6.10
C VAL A 159 5.81 0.03 -6.96
N LYS A 160 7.14 0.29 -7.00
CA LYS A 160 8.07 -0.57 -7.75
C LYS A 160 8.13 -1.98 -7.17
N ARG A 161 8.38 -2.12 -5.86
CA ARG A 161 8.45 -3.44 -5.20
C ARG A 161 7.18 -4.27 -5.38
N TRP A 162 6.01 -3.62 -5.30
CA TRP A 162 4.74 -4.29 -5.51
C TRP A 162 4.54 -4.78 -6.94
N ALA A 163 4.97 -3.99 -7.92
CA ALA A 163 4.93 -4.39 -9.32
C ALA A 163 5.85 -5.60 -9.58
N ASP A 164 7.08 -5.57 -9.06
CA ASP A 164 8.03 -6.68 -9.17
C ASP A 164 7.48 -7.96 -8.51
N TYR A 165 6.91 -7.85 -7.30
CA TYR A 165 6.27 -8.95 -6.59
C TYR A 165 5.09 -9.55 -7.36
N THR A 166 4.22 -8.72 -7.89
CA THR A 166 3.05 -9.21 -8.66
C THR A 166 3.43 -9.81 -10.00
N ALA A 167 4.51 -9.33 -10.62
CA ALA A 167 5.05 -9.92 -11.84
C ALA A 167 5.61 -11.33 -11.59
N LEU A 168 6.38 -11.51 -10.51
CA LEU A 168 6.91 -12.81 -10.09
C LEU A 168 5.79 -13.84 -9.82
N ARG A 169 4.68 -13.40 -9.24
CA ARG A 169 3.53 -14.29 -8.98
C ARG A 169 2.74 -14.68 -10.23
N LYS A 170 2.79 -13.87 -11.27
CA LYS A 170 2.13 -14.15 -12.56
C LYS A 170 3.00 -15.01 -13.48
N ALA A 171 4.30 -15.09 -13.20
CA ALA A 171 5.21 -15.95 -13.97
C ALA A 171 4.79 -17.42 -13.80
N PRO A 172 4.77 -18.23 -14.87
CA PRO A 172 4.53 -19.66 -14.76
C PRO A 172 5.61 -20.28 -13.87
N ALA A 173 5.22 -21.29 -13.08
CA ALA A 173 6.19 -22.04 -12.30
C ALA A 173 7.29 -22.58 -13.23
N PRO A 174 8.59 -22.51 -12.84
CA PRO A 174 9.65 -23.09 -13.64
C PRO A 174 9.32 -24.57 -13.89
N ALA A 175 9.40 -24.98 -15.16
CA ALA A 175 9.20 -26.38 -15.51
C ALA A 175 10.16 -27.21 -14.66
N MET A 176 9.63 -28.19 -13.92
CA MET A 176 10.45 -29.16 -13.19
C MET A 176 11.34 -29.84 -14.22
N LEU A 177 12.63 -29.58 -14.17
CA LEU A 177 13.62 -30.40 -14.87
C LEU A 177 13.53 -31.82 -14.26
N THR A 178 12.84 -32.72 -14.92
CA THR A 178 12.92 -34.14 -14.62
C THR A 178 14.34 -34.56 -14.98
N ALA A 179 15.21 -34.63 -13.96
CA ALA A 179 16.46 -35.33 -14.10
C ALA A 179 16.13 -36.83 -14.29
N THR A 180 16.25 -37.30 -15.51
CA THR A 180 16.28 -38.76 -15.81
C THR A 180 17.66 -39.24 -15.38
N LEU A 181 17.70 -40.13 -14.39
CA LEU A 181 18.87 -40.91 -14.01
C LEU A 181 19.10 -42.03 -15.01
#